data_e18381054caceb146b85ca4ddaac6c5f
#
_entry.id   e18381054caceb146b85ca4ddaac6c5f
#
_cell.length_a   1.000
_cell.length_b   1.000
_cell.length_c   1.000
_cell.angle_alpha   90.00
_cell.angle_beta   90.00
_cell.angle_gamma   90.00
#
_symmetry.space_group_name_H-M   'P 1'
#
loop_
_entity.id
_entity.type
_entity.pdbx_description
1 polymer ?
#
loop_
_entity_poly.entity_id
_entity_poly.type
_entity_poly.pdbx_seq_one_letter_code
_entity_poly.pdbx_strand_id
1 'polypeptide(L)' 'MKKGVVKEYDSSKGFGFITGDNKEDYFVHVSGLREHLKQRGLRAGQTVSFDVEIGMRGDKAINVKIG' A
#
# COMPACT_ATOMS: atom_id res chain seq x y z
N MET A 1 -10.02 8.86 -1.44
CA MET A 1 -8.79 8.06 -1.25
C MET A 1 -7.98 8.61 -0.10
N LYS A 2 -7.34 7.74 0.65
CA LYS A 2 -6.38 8.15 1.66
C LYS A 2 -5.01 8.35 1.04
N LYS A 3 -4.19 9.14 1.70
CA LYS A 3 -2.79 9.30 1.32
C LYS A 3 -1.88 8.78 2.42
N GLY A 4 -0.72 8.32 2.03
CA GLY A 4 0.26 7.83 2.98
C GLY A 4 1.63 7.68 2.33
N VAL A 5 2.55 7.13 3.12
CA VAL A 5 3.92 6.91 2.69
C VAL A 5 4.23 5.43 2.87
N VAL A 6 4.85 4.83 1.87
CA VAL A 6 5.25 3.43 1.96
C VAL A 6 6.29 3.28 3.06
N LYS A 7 5.98 2.47 4.06
CA LYS A 7 6.90 2.19 5.15
C LYS A 7 7.93 1.15 4.73
N GLU A 8 7.46 0.07 4.15
CA GLU A 8 8.31 -0.98 3.60
C GLU A 8 7.51 -1.80 2.59
N TYR A 9 8.19 -2.40 1.66
CA TYR A 9 7.57 -3.29 0.69
C TYR A 9 8.60 -4.29 0.19
N ASP A 10 8.25 -5.58 0.25
CA ASP A 10 9.10 -6.64 -0.24
C ASP A 10 8.53 -7.19 -1.55
N SER A 11 9.14 -6.82 -2.67
CA SER A 11 8.65 -7.22 -3.99
C SER A 11 8.80 -8.71 -4.24
N SER A 12 9.73 -9.37 -3.57
CA SER A 12 9.90 -10.82 -3.72
C SER A 12 8.77 -11.59 -3.02
N LYS A 13 8.22 -11.03 -1.96
CA LYS A 13 7.10 -11.61 -1.22
C LYS A 13 5.76 -11.06 -1.67
N GLY A 14 5.75 -9.90 -2.31
CA GLY A 14 4.53 -9.28 -2.82
C GLY A 14 3.68 -8.60 -1.76
N PHE A 15 4.27 -8.08 -0.67
CA PHE A 15 3.51 -7.35 0.34
C PHE A 15 4.39 -6.39 1.12
N GLY A 16 3.74 -5.48 1.84
CA GLY A 16 4.40 -4.51 2.68
C GLY A 16 3.40 -3.71 3.50
N PHE A 17 3.81 -2.53 3.93
CA PHE A 17 2.98 -1.65 4.75
C PHE A 17 3.08 -0.21 4.26
N ILE A 18 1.95 0.48 4.37
CA ILE A 18 1.84 1.92 4.09
C ILE A 18 1.42 2.59 5.39
N THR A 19 2.13 3.64 5.79
CA THR A 19 1.72 4.48 6.92
C THR A 19 0.84 5.60 6.38
N GLY A 20 -0.42 5.61 6.79
CA GLY A 20 -1.36 6.64 6.37
C GLY A 20 -1.05 7.99 7.02
N ASP A 21 -1.64 9.04 6.48
CA ASP A 21 -1.50 10.39 7.03
C ASP A 21 -2.15 10.52 8.43
N ASN A 22 -2.98 9.57 8.81
CA ASN A 22 -3.53 9.44 10.15
C ASN A 22 -2.59 8.67 11.11
N LYS A 23 -1.38 8.35 10.65
CA LYS A 23 -0.34 7.61 11.40
C LYS A 23 -0.67 6.15 11.67
N GLU A 24 -1.66 5.60 11.01
CA GLU A 24 -1.95 4.17 11.09
C GLU A 24 -1.27 3.42 9.95
N ASP A 25 -0.84 2.20 10.23
CA ASP A 25 -0.24 1.34 9.22
C ASP A 25 -1.31 0.49 8.55
N TYR A 26 -1.19 0.36 7.23
CA TYR A 26 -2.10 -0.45 6.43
C TYR A 26 -1.30 -1.51 5.70
N PHE A 27 -1.78 -2.74 5.74
CA PHE A 27 -1.17 -3.83 4.98
C PHE A 27 -1.44 -3.61 3.50
N VAL A 28 -0.43 -3.82 2.66
CA VAL A 28 -0.59 -3.75 1.21
C VAL A 28 -0.07 -5.04 0.59
N HIS A 29 -0.85 -5.64 -0.30
CA HIS A 29 -0.48 -6.81 -1.06
C HIS A 29 -0.39 -6.42 -2.54
N VAL A 30 0.42 -7.15 -3.30
CA VAL A 30 0.62 -6.86 -4.73
C VAL A 30 -0.73 -6.81 -5.48
N SER A 31 -1.70 -7.63 -5.08
CA SER A 31 -3.03 -7.63 -5.69
C SER A 31 -3.80 -6.32 -5.45
N GLY A 32 -3.41 -5.54 -4.45
CA GLY A 32 -4.02 -4.25 -4.18
C GLY A 32 -3.38 -3.08 -4.93
N LEU A 33 -2.33 -3.33 -5.70
CA LEU A 33 -1.67 -2.31 -6.49
C LEU A 33 -2.36 -2.14 -7.84
N ARG A 34 -2.33 -0.92 -8.38
CA ARG A 34 -2.73 -0.68 -9.76
C ARG A 34 -1.84 -1.47 -10.70
N GLU A 35 -2.37 -1.81 -11.88
CA GLU A 35 -1.72 -2.71 -12.84
C GLU A 35 -0.25 -2.38 -13.11
N HIS A 36 0.02 -1.11 -13.37
CA HIS A 36 1.39 -0.68 -13.68
C HIS A 36 2.33 -0.75 -12.47
N LEU A 37 1.79 -0.78 -11.26
CA LEU A 37 2.60 -0.91 -10.04
C LEU A 37 2.86 -2.35 -9.66
N LYS A 38 2.07 -3.29 -10.16
CA LYS A 38 2.27 -4.71 -9.84
C LYS A 38 3.62 -5.22 -10.28
N GLN A 39 4.12 -4.73 -11.40
CA GLN A 39 5.42 -5.11 -11.93
C GLN A 39 6.57 -4.39 -11.25
N ARG A 40 6.36 -3.12 -10.90
CA ARG A 40 7.39 -2.28 -10.28
C ARG A 40 7.52 -2.50 -8.79
N GLY A 41 6.40 -2.80 -8.13
CA GLY A 41 6.32 -2.80 -6.68
C GLY A 41 6.37 -1.40 -6.11
N LEU A 42 6.57 -1.31 -4.82
CA LEU A 42 6.64 -0.03 -4.11
C LEU A 42 8.02 0.11 -3.47
N ARG A 43 8.39 1.35 -3.15
CA ARG A 43 9.63 1.64 -2.43
C ARG A 43 9.32 2.41 -1.17
N ALA A 44 10.05 2.14 -0.11
CA ALA A 44 9.93 2.89 1.14
C ALA A 44 10.15 4.37 0.87
N GLY A 45 9.29 5.20 1.45
CA GLY A 45 9.37 6.65 1.28
C GLY A 45 8.51 7.21 0.17
N GLN A 46 7.95 6.38 -0.71
CA GLN A 46 7.05 6.87 -1.76
C GLN A 46 5.73 7.35 -1.16
N THR A 47 5.23 8.47 -1.67
CA THR A 47 3.88 8.95 -1.35
C THR A 47 2.90 8.25 -2.27
N VAL A 48 1.84 7.69 -1.70
CA VAL A 48 0.83 6.94 -2.45
C VAL A 48 -0.56 7.37 -2.03
N SER A 49 -1.52 7.14 -2.91
CA SER A 49 -2.95 7.23 -2.60
C SER A 49 -3.54 5.83 -2.65
N PHE A 50 -4.51 5.57 -1.80
CA PHE A 50 -5.10 4.23 -1.72
C PHE A 50 -6.48 4.29 -1.10
N ASP A 51 -7.26 3.23 -1.32
CA ASP A 51 -8.51 3.00 -0.62
C ASP A 51 -8.27 1.98 0.49
N VAL A 52 -9.14 1.96 1.48
CA VAL A 52 -9.02 1.03 2.60
C VAL A 52 -10.11 -0.02 2.48
N GLU A 53 -9.70 -1.28 2.60
CA GLU A 53 -10.62 -2.40 2.70
C GLU A 53 -10.49 -3.00 4.10
N ILE A 54 -11.60 -3.04 4.82
CA ILE A 54 -11.61 -3.58 6.18
C ILE A 54 -11.70 -5.11 6.09
N GLY A 55 -10.76 -5.78 6.73
CA GLY A 55 -10.70 -7.23 6.75
C GLY A 55 -10.60 -7.78 8.16
N MET A 56 -10.75 -9.10 8.28
CA MET A 56 -10.70 -9.77 9.58
C MET A 56 -9.33 -9.68 10.26
N ARG A 57 -8.28 -9.48 9.48
CA ARG A 57 -6.90 -9.38 9.99
C ARG A 57 -6.40 -7.94 10.09
N GLY A 58 -7.29 -6.97 9.90
CA GLY A 58 -6.95 -5.56 9.90
C GLY A 58 -7.24 -4.93 8.56
N ASP A 59 -6.94 -3.66 8.46
CA ASP A 59 -7.24 -2.87 7.28
C ASP A 59 -6.16 -3.06 6.22
N LYS A 60 -6.59 -3.18 4.96
CA LYS A 60 -5.71 -3.32 3.81
C LYS A 60 -5.80 -2.09 2.91
N ALA A 61 -4.68 -1.74 2.32
CA ALA A 61 -4.65 -0.73 1.26
C ALA A 61 -4.93 -1.42 -0.07
N ILE A 62 -5.87 -0.87 -0.84
CA ILE A 62 -6.22 -1.36 -2.17
C ILE A 62 -6.24 -0.19 -3.14
N ASN A 63 -6.26 -0.49 -4.43
CA ASN A 63 -6.25 0.52 -5.49
C ASN A 63 -5.09 1.51 -5.31
N VAL A 64 -3.94 1.01 -4.89
CA VAL A 64 -2.78 1.83 -4.59
C VAL A 64 -2.19 2.42 -5.86
N LYS A 65 -1.94 3.71 -5.84
CA LYS A 65 -1.28 4.43 -6.95
C LYS A 65 -0.30 5.45 -6.38
N ILE A 66 0.67 5.85 -7.19
CA ILE A 66 1.63 6.88 -6.82
C ILE A 66 0.95 8.25 -6.81
N GLY A 67 1.22 9.03 -5.81
CA GLY A 67 0.71 10.40 -5.72
C GLY A 67 -0.34 10.68 -4.68
#